data_c6bc849560ce385a7d9bf2b18311228f
#
_entry.id   c6bc849560ce385a7d9bf2b18311228f
#
_cell.length_a   1.000
_cell.length_b   1.000
_cell.length_c   1.000
_cell.angle_alpha   90.00
_cell.angle_beta   90.00
_cell.angle_gamma   90.00
#
_symmetry.space_group_name_H-M   'P 1'
#
loop_
_entity.id
_entity.type
_entity.pdbx_description
1 polymer ?
#
loop_
_entity_poly.entity_id
_entity_poly.type
_entity_poly.pdbx_seq_one_letter_code
_entity_poly.pdbx_strand_id
1 'polypeptide(L)'
;MTDDRCDLLCLDLQVAERLRRKRLAPEEADVAAGRARALSDPTRLMLAAALLEATELCVCDLAWIAERSQTLVSHHVRALRAHGIVRSRREGKMVMYSLTAEGQTLLASVLPAPVARGRKRVHA
;
A
#
# COMPACT_ATOMS: atom_id res chain seq x y z
N MET A 1 23.71 -13.06 19.23
CA MET A 1 22.56 -13.42 18.43
C MET A 1 21.76 -14.50 19.14
N THR A 2 20.46 -14.32 19.20
CA THR A 2 19.60 -15.25 19.90
C THR A 2 19.21 -16.42 18.99
N ASP A 3 19.24 -17.64 19.54
CA ASP A 3 18.75 -18.81 18.83
C ASP A 3 17.24 -18.86 19.00
N ASP A 4 16.52 -18.89 17.90
CA ASP A 4 15.06 -18.84 17.88
C ASP A 4 14.41 -20.21 18.01
N ARG A 5 15.19 -21.25 18.27
CA ARG A 5 14.64 -22.60 18.42
C ARG A 5 14.38 -22.92 19.88
N CYS A 6 13.27 -23.62 20.10
CA CYS A 6 12.98 -24.12 21.44
C CYS A 6 13.88 -25.29 21.77
N ASP A 7 14.33 -25.38 23.01
CA ASP A 7 15.21 -26.49 23.46
C ASP A 7 14.43 -27.77 23.72
N LEU A 8 13.11 -27.69 23.80
CA LEU A 8 12.26 -28.85 24.02
C LEU A 8 10.99 -28.72 23.21
N LEU A 9 10.24 -29.79 23.12
CA LEU A 9 8.94 -29.79 22.47
C LEU A 9 7.94 -29.03 23.36
N CYS A 10 7.55 -27.86 22.95
CA CYS A 10 6.70 -26.98 23.74
C CYS A 10 5.36 -26.68 23.08
N LEU A 11 4.92 -27.55 22.17
CA LEU A 11 3.67 -27.36 21.44
C LEU A 11 2.46 -27.45 22.38
N ASP A 12 1.68 -26.35 22.42
CA ASP A 12 0.36 -26.38 23.05
C ASP A 12 -0.62 -26.82 21.97
N LEU A 13 -0.97 -28.10 21.98
CA LEU A 13 -1.74 -28.67 20.88
C LEU A 13 -3.14 -28.08 20.78
N GLN A 14 -3.79 -27.79 21.90
CA GLN A 14 -5.14 -27.21 21.85
C GLN A 14 -5.13 -25.85 21.16
N VAL A 15 -4.20 -24.99 21.55
CA VAL A 15 -4.09 -23.66 20.94
C VAL A 15 -3.70 -23.79 19.48
N ALA A 16 -2.69 -24.60 19.20
CA ALA A 16 -2.16 -24.75 17.84
C ALA A 16 -3.21 -25.29 16.90
N GLU A 17 -3.99 -26.29 17.31
CA GLU A 17 -5.04 -26.85 16.46
C GLU A 17 -6.17 -25.84 16.21
N ARG A 18 -6.55 -25.10 17.23
CA ARG A 18 -7.59 -24.10 17.05
C ARG A 18 -7.15 -23.03 16.06
N LEU A 19 -5.92 -22.55 16.18
CA LEU A 19 -5.41 -21.51 15.28
C LEU A 19 -5.13 -22.04 13.90
N ARG A 20 -4.72 -23.30 13.78
CA ARG A 20 -4.52 -23.91 12.47
C ARG A 20 -5.82 -23.97 11.68
N ARG A 21 -6.93 -24.28 12.33
CA ARG A 21 -8.23 -24.32 11.67
C ARG A 21 -8.70 -22.94 11.23
N LYS A 22 -8.24 -21.88 11.91
CA LYS A 22 -8.61 -20.51 11.58
C LYS A 22 -7.56 -19.79 10.76
N ARG A 23 -6.51 -20.48 10.38
CA ARG A 23 -5.40 -19.81 9.68
C ARG A 23 -5.88 -19.21 8.37
N LEU A 24 -5.16 -18.17 7.97
CA LEU A 24 -5.42 -17.53 6.70
C LEU A 24 -5.22 -18.54 5.56
N ALA A 25 -6.16 -18.59 4.62
CA ALA A 25 -6.02 -19.48 3.48
C ALA A 25 -4.84 -19.02 2.61
N PRO A 26 -4.11 -19.95 1.99
CA PRO A 26 -2.97 -19.57 1.14
C PRO A 26 -3.33 -18.53 0.07
N GLU A 27 -4.50 -18.67 -0.55
CA GLU A 27 -4.93 -17.73 -1.58
C GLU A 27 -5.17 -16.32 -1.02
N GLU A 28 -5.74 -16.25 0.16
CA GLU A 28 -5.94 -14.97 0.84
C GLU A 28 -4.62 -14.36 1.23
N ALA A 29 -3.69 -15.19 1.70
CA ALA A 29 -2.36 -14.73 2.07
C ALA A 29 -1.62 -14.16 0.86
N ASP A 30 -1.75 -14.81 -0.30
CA ASP A 30 -1.10 -14.33 -1.52
C ASP A 30 -1.62 -12.95 -1.92
N VAL A 31 -2.93 -12.75 -1.86
CA VAL A 31 -3.51 -11.45 -2.21
C VAL A 31 -3.03 -10.37 -1.25
N ALA A 32 -3.07 -10.65 0.04
CA ALA A 32 -2.64 -9.69 1.05
C ALA A 32 -1.16 -9.37 0.91
N ALA A 33 -0.34 -10.39 0.67
CA ALA A 33 1.10 -10.20 0.48
C ALA A 33 1.38 -9.36 -0.76
N GLY A 34 0.60 -9.55 -1.83
CA GLY A 34 0.74 -8.73 -3.04
C GLY A 34 0.48 -7.26 -2.77
N ARG A 35 -0.56 -6.97 -1.98
CA ARG A 35 -0.85 -5.60 -1.59
C ARG A 35 0.29 -4.98 -0.78
N ALA A 36 0.82 -5.74 0.16
CA ALA A 36 1.92 -5.26 0.98
C ALA A 36 3.16 -4.99 0.13
N ARG A 37 3.46 -5.90 -0.81
CA ARG A 37 4.60 -5.72 -1.71
C ARG A 37 4.43 -4.49 -2.59
N ALA A 38 3.21 -4.22 -3.03
CA ALA A 38 2.97 -3.06 -3.89
C ALA A 38 3.33 -1.75 -3.19
N LEU A 39 3.22 -1.69 -1.87
CA LEU A 39 3.58 -0.51 -1.09
C LEU A 39 5.00 -0.56 -0.54
N SER A 40 5.77 -1.59 -0.83
CA SER A 40 7.13 -1.68 -0.30
C SER A 40 8.16 -0.87 -1.10
N ASP A 41 7.75 -0.29 -2.21
CA ASP A 41 8.61 0.56 -3.03
C ASP A 41 8.43 2.02 -2.62
N PRO A 42 9.53 2.74 -2.33
CA PRO A 42 9.43 4.14 -1.87
C PRO A 42 8.70 5.05 -2.84
N THR A 43 8.92 4.89 -4.14
CA THR A 43 8.24 5.71 -5.14
C THR A 43 6.74 5.47 -5.11
N ARG A 44 6.32 4.20 -5.02
CA ARG A 44 4.90 3.88 -4.93
C ARG A 44 4.27 4.45 -3.67
N LEU A 45 5.00 4.43 -2.55
CA LEU A 45 4.53 5.05 -1.32
C LEU A 45 4.34 6.55 -1.48
N MET A 46 5.28 7.22 -2.14
CA MET A 46 5.16 8.66 -2.40
C MET A 46 3.93 8.97 -3.24
N LEU A 47 3.68 8.16 -4.28
CA LEU A 47 2.53 8.36 -5.14
C LEU A 47 1.22 8.13 -4.39
N ALA A 48 1.16 7.05 -3.62
CA ALA A 48 -0.03 6.75 -2.83
C ALA A 48 -0.29 7.84 -1.78
N ALA A 49 0.76 8.34 -1.16
CA ALA A 49 0.64 9.42 -0.18
C ALA A 49 0.08 10.70 -0.82
N ALA A 50 0.50 11.01 -2.05
CA ALA A 50 -0.05 12.14 -2.77
C ALA A 50 -1.55 11.98 -3.02
N LEU A 51 -1.96 10.74 -3.35
CA LEU A 51 -3.36 10.44 -3.58
C LEU A 51 -4.19 10.46 -2.29
N LEU A 52 -3.53 10.36 -1.15
CA LEU A 52 -4.22 10.51 0.13
C LEU A 52 -4.56 11.99 0.40
N GLU A 53 -3.72 12.90 -0.08
CA GLU A 53 -3.92 14.32 0.11
C GLU A 53 -4.91 14.91 -0.89
N ALA A 54 -4.98 14.34 -2.08
CA ALA A 54 -5.85 14.82 -3.14
C ALA A 54 -6.85 13.73 -3.50
N THR A 55 -8.04 14.13 -3.96
CA THR A 55 -9.07 13.19 -4.32
C THR A 55 -8.68 12.37 -5.55
N GLU A 56 -8.19 13.05 -6.58
CA GLU A 56 -7.78 12.41 -7.83
C GLU A 56 -6.60 13.16 -8.42
N LEU A 57 -5.70 12.44 -9.06
CA LEU A 57 -4.57 13.02 -9.76
C LEU A 57 -4.33 12.23 -11.05
N CYS A 58 -3.93 12.92 -12.11
CA CYS A 58 -3.52 12.25 -13.33
C CYS A 58 -2.03 11.91 -13.26
N VAL A 59 -1.55 11.17 -14.26
CA VAL A 59 -0.14 10.76 -14.30
C VAL A 59 0.79 11.98 -14.35
N CYS A 60 0.38 13.03 -15.06
CA CYS A 60 1.21 14.24 -15.16
C CYS A 60 1.41 14.89 -13.80
N ASP A 61 0.33 14.99 -13.02
CA ASP A 61 0.40 15.54 -11.67
C ASP A 61 1.31 14.70 -10.79
N LEU A 62 1.12 13.38 -10.84
CA LEU A 62 1.89 12.47 -10.02
C LEU A 62 3.38 12.49 -10.38
N ALA A 63 3.70 12.59 -11.66
CA ALA A 63 5.08 12.68 -12.11
C ALA A 63 5.73 13.96 -11.59
N TRP A 64 5.01 15.06 -11.65
CA TRP A 64 5.50 16.34 -11.15
C TRP A 64 5.77 16.27 -9.65
N ILE A 65 4.80 15.74 -8.90
CA ILE A 65 4.90 15.63 -7.44
C ILE A 65 6.09 14.77 -7.03
N ALA A 66 6.25 13.60 -7.68
CA ALA A 66 7.29 12.66 -7.32
C ALA A 66 8.64 12.99 -7.93
N GLU A 67 8.68 13.94 -8.86
CA GLU A 67 9.89 14.29 -9.61
C GLU A 67 10.49 13.06 -10.29
N ARG A 68 9.62 12.32 -10.98
CA ARG A 68 9.96 11.12 -11.73
C ARG A 68 9.34 11.22 -13.13
N SER A 69 9.84 10.43 -14.05
CA SER A 69 9.29 10.43 -15.41
C SER A 69 7.86 9.90 -15.43
N GLN A 70 7.08 10.34 -16.42
CA GLN A 70 5.73 9.85 -16.61
C GLN A 70 5.71 8.36 -16.89
N THR A 71 6.70 7.86 -17.63
CA THR A 71 6.80 6.43 -17.94
C THR A 71 6.95 5.61 -16.67
N LEU A 72 7.85 6.04 -15.78
CA LEU A 72 8.06 5.32 -14.51
C LEU A 72 6.83 5.40 -13.63
N VAL A 73 6.22 6.58 -13.53
CA VAL A 73 5.01 6.77 -12.72
C VAL A 73 3.88 5.91 -13.25
N SER A 74 3.69 5.88 -14.57
CA SER A 74 2.66 5.02 -15.18
C SER A 74 2.86 3.56 -14.80
N HIS A 75 4.11 3.10 -14.80
CA HIS A 75 4.43 1.74 -14.41
C HIS A 75 4.00 1.47 -12.96
N HIS A 76 4.34 2.39 -12.07
CA HIS A 76 4.03 2.24 -10.65
C HIS A 76 2.54 2.30 -10.34
N VAL A 77 1.80 3.23 -10.96
CA VAL A 77 0.36 3.31 -10.66
C VAL A 77 -0.39 2.13 -11.24
N ARG A 78 0.10 1.55 -12.36
CA ARG A 78 -0.50 0.32 -12.86
C ARG A 78 -0.30 -0.84 -11.91
N ALA A 79 0.87 -0.91 -11.27
CA ALA A 79 1.13 -1.93 -10.25
C ALA A 79 0.21 -1.73 -9.04
N LEU A 80 0.04 -0.49 -8.61
CA LEU A 80 -0.87 -0.19 -7.50
C LEU A 80 -2.31 -0.57 -7.85
N ARG A 81 -2.72 -0.31 -9.09
CA ARG A 81 -4.06 -0.67 -9.54
C ARG A 81 -4.25 -2.18 -9.61
N ALA A 82 -3.23 -2.90 -10.06
CA ALA A 82 -3.30 -4.36 -10.17
C ALA A 82 -3.54 -5.02 -8.82
N HIS A 83 -3.08 -4.38 -7.74
CA HIS A 83 -3.26 -4.91 -6.38
C HIS A 83 -4.40 -4.24 -5.62
N GLY A 84 -5.24 -3.48 -6.32
CA GLY A 84 -6.44 -2.91 -5.71
C GLY A 84 -6.21 -1.74 -4.78
N ILE A 85 -5.02 -1.13 -4.83
CA ILE A 85 -4.70 0.01 -3.96
C ILE A 85 -5.23 1.31 -4.55
N VAL A 86 -5.17 1.44 -5.88
CA VAL A 86 -5.75 2.59 -6.57
C VAL A 86 -6.72 2.10 -7.64
N ARG A 87 -7.58 2.99 -8.06
CA ARG A 87 -8.44 2.78 -9.22
C ARG A 87 -8.24 3.95 -10.18
N SER A 88 -8.67 3.75 -11.42
CA SER A 88 -8.54 4.77 -12.45
C SER A 88 -9.85 5.00 -13.13
N ARG A 89 -10.03 6.19 -13.68
CA ARG A 89 -11.14 6.49 -14.55
C ARG A 89 -10.63 7.40 -15.66
N ARG A 90 -11.27 7.32 -16.80
CA ARG A 90 -10.90 8.17 -17.93
C ARG A 90 -11.75 9.43 -17.91
N GLU A 91 -11.11 10.56 -18.15
CA GLU A 91 -11.80 11.83 -18.32
C GLU A 91 -11.23 12.50 -19.56
N GLY A 92 -11.96 12.37 -20.67
CA GLY A 92 -11.44 12.86 -21.94
C GLY A 92 -10.17 12.13 -22.32
N LYS A 93 -9.09 12.86 -22.49
CA LYS A 93 -7.79 12.29 -22.83
C LYS A 93 -6.94 11.99 -21.60
N MET A 94 -7.46 12.25 -20.42
CA MET A 94 -6.72 12.05 -19.17
C MET A 94 -7.20 10.78 -18.48
N VAL A 95 -6.28 10.16 -17.73
CA VAL A 95 -6.62 9.07 -16.84
C VAL A 95 -6.37 9.56 -15.42
N MET A 96 -7.42 9.54 -14.61
CA MET A 96 -7.38 10.01 -13.23
C MET A 96 -7.26 8.83 -12.30
N TYR A 97 -6.41 8.96 -11.29
CA TYR A 97 -6.18 7.91 -10.30
C TYR A 97 -6.65 8.37 -8.94
N SER A 98 -7.20 7.45 -8.16
CA SER A 98 -7.62 7.73 -6.78
C SER A 98 -7.40 6.47 -5.94
N LEU A 99 -7.27 6.65 -4.62
CA LEU A 99 -7.13 5.52 -3.72
C LEU A 99 -8.46 4.79 -3.55
N THR A 100 -8.38 3.46 -3.47
CA THR A 100 -9.52 2.67 -3.03
C THR A 100 -9.63 2.74 -1.51
N ALA A 101 -10.76 2.27 -0.96
CA ALA A 101 -10.92 2.19 0.49
C ALA A 101 -9.84 1.28 1.09
N GLU A 102 -9.58 0.16 0.44
CA GLU A 102 -8.52 -0.76 0.87
C GLU A 102 -7.15 -0.10 0.83
N GLY A 103 -6.89 0.69 -0.21
CA GLY A 103 -5.64 1.43 -0.32
C GLY A 103 -5.47 2.44 0.80
N GLN A 104 -6.53 3.16 1.15
CA GLN A 104 -6.48 4.12 2.24
C GLN A 104 -6.18 3.45 3.56
N THR A 105 -6.84 2.34 3.84
CA THR A 105 -6.63 1.60 5.08
C THR A 105 -5.20 1.08 5.19
N LEU A 106 -4.71 0.49 4.11
CA LEU A 106 -3.35 -0.06 4.10
C LEU A 106 -2.31 1.04 4.27
N LEU A 107 -2.51 2.16 3.57
CA LEU A 107 -1.58 3.28 3.61
C LEU A 107 -1.54 3.90 5.01
N ALA A 108 -2.68 4.00 5.67
CA ALA A 108 -2.76 4.56 7.01
C ALA A 108 -1.94 3.75 8.02
N SER A 109 -1.77 2.46 7.78
CA SER A 109 -1.02 1.60 8.70
C SER A 109 0.49 1.74 8.56
N VAL A 110 0.98 2.30 7.45
CA VAL A 110 2.44 2.41 7.22
C VAL A 110 2.96 3.83 7.26
N LEU A 111 2.10 4.83 7.10
CA LEU A 111 2.53 6.22 7.09
C LEU A 111 2.38 6.86 8.47
N PRO A 112 3.20 7.87 8.77
CA PRO A 112 3.05 8.60 10.03
C PRO A 112 1.74 9.36 10.08
N ALA A 113 1.36 9.82 11.26
CA ALA A 113 0.10 10.52 11.48
C ALA A 113 -0.06 11.69 10.51
N PRO A 114 -1.25 11.83 9.87
CA PRO A 114 -1.46 12.87 8.86
C PRO A 114 -1.29 14.29 9.38
N VAL A 115 -1.58 14.51 10.65
CA VAL A 115 -1.51 15.83 11.26
C VAL A 115 -0.12 16.44 11.12
N ALA A 116 0.92 15.63 11.34
CA ALA A 116 2.30 16.13 11.29
C ALA A 116 2.69 16.61 9.90
N ARG A 117 2.23 15.89 8.86
CA ARG A 117 2.55 16.25 7.48
C ARG A 117 1.71 17.42 6.98
N GLY A 118 0.41 17.38 7.29
CA GLY A 118 -0.51 18.37 6.79
C GLY A 118 -0.15 19.78 7.21
N ARG A 119 0.28 19.95 8.45
CA ARG A 119 0.62 21.26 8.94
C ARG A 119 1.77 21.91 8.21
N LYS A 120 2.73 21.13 7.78
CA LYS A 120 3.92 21.67 7.13
C LYS A 120 3.61 22.31 5.80
N ARG A 121 2.60 21.84 5.12
CA ARG A 121 2.29 22.36 3.79
C ARG A 121 1.41 23.57 3.80
N VAL A 122 0.77 23.84 4.92
CA VAL A 122 -0.12 24.99 5.01
C VAL A 122 0.63 26.29 4.80
N HIS A 123 1.92 26.28 5.06
CA HIS A 123 2.73 27.49 5.00
C HIS A 123 3.46 27.68 3.69
N ALA A 124 3.16 26.85 2.75
CA ALA A 124 3.81 26.97 1.45
C ALA A 124 3.43 28.26 0.75
#